data_0c0055d74234741f62ee6f75c17915f6
#
_entry.id   0c0055d74234741f62ee6f75c17915f6
#
_cell.length_a   1.000
_cell.length_b   1.000
_cell.length_c   1.000
_cell.angle_alpha   90.00
_cell.angle_beta   90.00
_cell.angle_gamma   90.00
#
_symmetry.space_group_name_H-M   'P 1'
#
loop_
_entity.id
_entity.type
_entity.pdbx_description
1 polymer ?
#
loop_
_entity_poly.entity_id
_entity_poly.type
_entity_poly.pdbx_seq_one_letter_code
_entity_poly.pdbx_strand_id
1 'polypeptide(L)'
;FNILELNLSGLSLSSVQEGFNHHGFALIHQPDHFPIAEGLISYREELGKRPPVASLELMWTPHQGDHLLVSGFVHPPTESRAWEALKLAGEANLLTVKGLEGGTDLPIGRACITARVQNGVAERLILHPRDHGCHASDVEWSDEATWGSQALEALNNGGPLLAALRWNSGAYLWLTGQSNSLAEGIERAESVLEDGEALNVLNQLRRWRNDFSIR
;
A
#
# COMPACT_ATOMS: atom_id res chain seq x y z
N PHE A 1 -9.23 -6.90 3.86
CA PHE A 1 -10.44 -6.14 3.49
C PHE A 1 -11.72 -6.75 4.05
N ASN A 2 -11.86 -8.08 4.14
CA ASN A 2 -13.07 -8.71 4.66
C ASN A 2 -13.45 -8.24 6.07
N ILE A 3 -12.46 -8.05 6.95
CA ILE A 3 -12.70 -7.54 8.31
C ILE A 3 -13.24 -6.10 8.32
N LEU A 4 -12.99 -5.36 7.26
CA LEU A 4 -13.55 -4.03 7.03
C LEU A 4 -14.85 -4.09 6.23
N GLU A 5 -15.53 -5.24 6.17
CA GLU A 5 -16.76 -5.47 5.41
C GLU A 5 -16.65 -5.07 3.92
N LEU A 6 -15.47 -5.20 3.33
CA LEU A 6 -15.18 -4.90 1.94
C LEU A 6 -14.53 -6.11 1.26
N ASN A 7 -15.35 -7.04 0.78
CA ASN A 7 -14.85 -8.19 0.03
C ASN A 7 -14.68 -7.81 -1.45
N LEU A 8 -13.44 -7.69 -1.91
CA LEU A 8 -13.10 -7.35 -3.30
C LEU A 8 -12.69 -8.57 -4.15
N SER A 9 -12.81 -9.80 -3.62
CA SER A 9 -12.60 -11.02 -4.40
C SER A 9 -13.78 -11.31 -5.33
N GLY A 10 -13.54 -12.11 -6.39
CA GLY A 10 -14.57 -12.53 -7.34
C GLY A 10 -15.06 -11.42 -8.28
N LEU A 11 -14.43 -10.26 -8.31
CA LEU A 11 -14.75 -9.20 -9.26
C LEU A 11 -14.09 -9.46 -10.61
N SER A 12 -14.77 -9.17 -11.71
CA SER A 12 -14.17 -9.17 -13.04
C SER A 12 -13.20 -7.98 -13.19
N LEU A 13 -12.25 -8.05 -14.13
CA LEU A 13 -11.36 -6.92 -14.41
C LEU A 13 -12.13 -5.66 -14.82
N SER A 14 -13.25 -5.80 -15.53
CA SER A 14 -14.11 -4.67 -15.88
C SER A 14 -14.76 -4.04 -14.66
N SER A 15 -15.20 -4.84 -13.70
CA SER A 15 -15.75 -4.33 -12.43
C SER A 15 -14.68 -3.65 -11.56
N VAL A 16 -13.46 -4.20 -11.54
CA VAL A 16 -12.32 -3.56 -10.86
C VAL A 16 -11.99 -2.21 -11.50
N GLN A 17 -11.98 -2.13 -12.83
CA GLN A 17 -11.76 -0.89 -13.57
C GLN A 17 -12.87 0.15 -13.30
N GLU A 18 -14.13 -0.30 -13.24
CA GLU A 18 -15.26 0.57 -12.87
C GLU A 18 -15.09 1.13 -11.46
N GLY A 19 -14.77 0.27 -10.48
CA GLY A 19 -14.50 0.69 -9.11
C GLY A 19 -13.37 1.70 -9.01
N PHE A 20 -12.28 1.47 -9.74
CA PHE A 20 -11.15 2.42 -9.81
C PHE A 20 -11.59 3.78 -10.37
N ASN A 21 -12.33 3.80 -11.47
CA ASN A 21 -12.76 5.04 -12.14
C ASN A 21 -13.72 5.86 -11.26
N HIS A 22 -14.57 5.21 -10.46
CA HIS A 22 -15.58 5.91 -9.65
C HIS A 22 -15.11 6.24 -8.23
N HIS A 23 -14.22 5.41 -7.66
CA HIS A 23 -13.84 5.51 -6.25
C HIS A 23 -12.34 5.72 -6.04
N GLY A 24 -11.52 5.71 -7.10
CA GLY A 24 -10.08 5.90 -7.01
C GLY A 24 -9.33 4.74 -6.35
N PHE A 25 -9.98 3.58 -6.18
CA PHE A 25 -9.40 2.41 -5.53
C PHE A 25 -9.67 1.14 -6.32
N ALA A 26 -8.67 0.27 -6.42
CA ALA A 26 -8.79 -1.04 -7.03
C ALA A 26 -7.93 -2.07 -6.29
N LEU A 27 -8.38 -3.30 -6.24
CA LEU A 27 -7.61 -4.47 -5.81
C LEU A 27 -7.52 -5.45 -6.96
N ILE A 28 -6.28 -5.78 -7.34
CA ILE A 28 -6.01 -6.93 -8.20
C ILE A 28 -5.84 -8.15 -7.31
N HIS A 29 -6.87 -8.99 -7.25
CA HIS A 29 -6.87 -10.22 -6.49
C HIS A 29 -6.23 -11.33 -7.34
N GLN A 30 -5.07 -11.82 -6.93
CA GLN A 30 -4.24 -12.74 -7.73
C GLN A 30 -5.01 -13.99 -8.16
N PRO A 31 -5.78 -14.70 -7.28
CA PRO A 31 -6.55 -15.87 -7.69
C PRO A 31 -7.51 -15.60 -8.85
N ASP A 32 -8.17 -14.45 -8.86
CA ASP A 32 -9.19 -14.10 -9.85
C ASP A 32 -8.58 -13.56 -11.16
N HIS A 33 -7.52 -12.73 -11.03
CA HIS A 33 -7.03 -11.92 -12.13
C HIS A 33 -5.72 -12.42 -12.72
N PHE A 34 -4.99 -13.27 -11.99
CA PHE A 34 -3.73 -13.83 -12.44
C PHE A 34 -3.56 -15.30 -12.01
N PRO A 35 -4.45 -16.20 -12.47
CA PRO A 35 -4.48 -17.60 -12.03
C PRO A 35 -3.19 -18.38 -12.36
N ILE A 36 -2.41 -17.95 -13.35
CA ILE A 36 -1.13 -18.57 -13.68
C ILE A 36 -0.13 -18.38 -12.53
N ALA A 37 -0.07 -17.20 -11.93
CA ALA A 37 0.78 -16.95 -10.77
C ALA A 37 0.24 -17.65 -9.52
N GLU A 38 -1.07 -17.66 -9.33
CA GLU A 38 -1.74 -18.38 -8.23
C GLU A 38 -1.43 -19.87 -8.28
N GLY A 39 -1.42 -20.48 -9.44
CA GLY A 39 -1.08 -21.89 -9.63
C GLY A 39 0.33 -22.28 -9.19
N LEU A 40 1.23 -21.32 -8.94
CA LEU A 40 2.58 -21.56 -8.42
C LEU A 40 2.63 -21.65 -6.88
N ILE A 41 1.56 -21.28 -6.19
CA ILE A 41 1.56 -21.22 -4.71
C ILE A 41 1.72 -22.62 -4.11
N SER A 42 1.03 -23.61 -4.63
CA SER A 42 1.15 -25.01 -4.15
C SER A 42 2.58 -25.53 -4.20
N TYR A 43 3.29 -25.22 -5.28
CA TYR A 43 4.72 -25.60 -5.41
C TYR A 43 5.61 -24.87 -4.40
N ARG A 44 5.26 -23.62 -4.06
CA ARG A 44 5.98 -22.86 -3.01
C ARG A 44 5.83 -23.52 -1.65
N GLU A 45 4.63 -23.95 -1.32
CA GLU A 45 4.33 -24.63 -0.06
C GLU A 45 5.08 -25.97 0.05
N GLU A 46 5.07 -26.76 -1.02
CA GLU A 46 5.81 -28.03 -1.08
C GLU A 46 7.34 -27.85 -0.96
N LEU A 47 7.89 -26.82 -1.58
CA LEU A 47 9.32 -26.54 -1.53
C LEU A 47 9.77 -25.97 -0.17
N GLY A 48 8.84 -25.42 0.62
CA GLY A 48 9.14 -24.78 1.90
C GLY A 48 10.09 -23.57 1.79
N LYS A 49 10.27 -23.01 0.60
CA LYS A 49 11.13 -21.87 0.30
C LYS A 49 10.40 -20.85 -0.58
N ARG A 50 10.69 -19.58 -0.36
CA ARG A 50 10.19 -18.51 -1.22
C ARG A 50 10.97 -18.51 -2.55
N PRO A 51 10.38 -18.93 -3.66
CA PRO A 51 11.06 -18.94 -4.97
C PRO A 51 11.24 -17.52 -5.51
N PRO A 52 12.14 -17.30 -6.49
CA PRO A 52 12.34 -15.99 -7.12
C PRO A 52 11.05 -15.39 -7.69
N VAL A 53 10.12 -16.20 -8.20
CA VAL A 53 8.82 -15.76 -8.70
C VAL A 53 8.02 -15.00 -7.65
N ALA A 54 8.09 -15.40 -6.38
CA ALA A 54 7.43 -14.69 -5.28
C ALA A 54 7.95 -13.25 -5.05
N SER A 55 9.14 -12.94 -5.55
CA SER A 55 9.66 -11.58 -5.54
C SER A 55 9.15 -10.76 -6.72
N LEU A 56 8.85 -11.42 -7.85
CA LEU A 56 8.26 -10.76 -9.01
C LEU A 56 6.82 -10.31 -8.75
N GLU A 57 6.06 -11.04 -7.92
CA GLU A 57 4.70 -10.70 -7.52
C GLU A 57 4.61 -9.30 -6.86
N LEU A 58 5.69 -8.82 -6.28
CA LEU A 58 5.79 -7.50 -5.66
C LEU A 58 6.13 -6.37 -6.64
N MET A 59 6.35 -6.69 -7.91
CA MET A 59 6.90 -5.77 -8.91
C MET A 59 5.96 -5.59 -10.11
N TRP A 60 4.74 -6.09 -10.03
CA TRP A 60 3.77 -5.90 -11.10
C TRP A 60 2.97 -4.64 -10.88
N THR A 61 2.74 -3.90 -11.97
CA THR A 61 1.78 -2.81 -11.98
C THR A 61 0.60 -3.19 -12.88
N PRO A 62 -0.64 -3.11 -12.39
CA PRO A 62 -1.83 -3.28 -13.21
C PRO A 62 -2.23 -2.00 -13.95
N HIS A 63 -1.57 -0.88 -13.64
CA HIS A 63 -1.89 0.45 -14.18
C HIS A 63 -0.98 0.81 -15.36
N GLN A 64 -1.57 1.29 -16.46
CA GLN A 64 -0.84 1.67 -17.68
C GLN A 64 -0.59 3.17 -17.80
N GLY A 65 -1.24 4.00 -16.98
CA GLY A 65 -1.03 5.45 -16.93
C GLY A 65 0.16 5.85 -16.06
N ASP A 66 0.33 7.16 -15.86
CA ASP A 66 1.32 7.70 -14.95
C ASP A 66 1.08 7.17 -13.53
N HIS A 67 2.12 6.63 -12.92
CA HIS A 67 2.02 6.01 -11.60
C HIS A 67 3.36 6.04 -10.85
N LEU A 68 3.29 5.82 -9.56
CA LEU A 68 4.42 5.49 -8.70
C LEU A 68 4.26 4.03 -8.25
N LEU A 69 5.15 3.15 -8.70
CA LEU A 69 5.18 1.78 -8.20
C LEU A 69 5.90 1.76 -6.84
N VAL A 70 5.25 1.21 -5.83
CA VAL A 70 5.82 1.08 -4.49
C VAL A 70 6.10 -0.39 -4.18
N SER A 71 7.34 -0.70 -3.81
CA SER A 71 7.76 -2.06 -3.47
C SER A 71 8.51 -2.09 -2.15
N GLY A 72 8.14 -3.03 -1.27
CA GLY A 72 8.82 -3.25 0.00
C GLY A 72 10.04 -4.18 -0.14
N PHE A 73 11.02 -4.00 0.75
CA PHE A 73 12.18 -4.89 0.84
C PHE A 73 12.63 -5.08 2.29
N VAL A 74 13.32 -6.19 2.55
CA VAL A 74 13.96 -6.48 3.85
C VAL A 74 15.47 -6.29 3.75
N HIS A 75 16.09 -6.86 2.74
CA HIS A 75 17.53 -6.89 2.57
C HIS A 75 17.99 -5.99 1.41
N PRO A 76 19.04 -5.17 1.59
CA PRO A 76 19.53 -4.27 0.54
C PRO A 76 19.82 -4.93 -0.82
N PRO A 77 20.37 -6.16 -0.91
CA PRO A 77 20.55 -6.83 -2.20
C PRO A 77 19.24 -7.10 -2.95
N THR A 78 18.11 -7.23 -2.24
CA THR A 78 16.80 -7.40 -2.88
C THR A 78 16.34 -6.08 -3.50
N GLU A 79 16.60 -4.98 -2.83
CA GLU A 79 16.26 -3.64 -3.32
C GLU A 79 16.97 -3.33 -4.65
N SER A 80 18.30 -3.52 -4.73
CA SER A 80 19.05 -3.24 -5.95
C SER A 80 18.63 -4.13 -7.12
N ARG A 81 18.33 -5.40 -6.87
CA ARG A 81 17.78 -6.31 -7.89
C ARG A 81 16.39 -5.88 -8.36
N ALA A 82 15.55 -5.36 -7.46
CA ALA A 82 14.25 -4.80 -7.82
C ALA A 82 14.40 -3.61 -8.78
N TRP A 83 15.35 -2.71 -8.52
CA TRP A 83 15.62 -1.58 -9.42
C TRP A 83 16.05 -2.03 -10.81
N GLU A 84 16.93 -3.03 -10.90
CA GLU A 84 17.39 -3.58 -12.18
C GLU A 84 16.24 -4.25 -12.95
N ALA A 85 15.44 -5.07 -12.27
CA ALA A 85 14.31 -5.77 -12.86
C ALA A 85 13.23 -4.79 -13.37
N LEU A 86 12.88 -3.80 -12.57
CA LEU A 86 11.86 -2.81 -12.92
C LEU A 86 12.33 -1.88 -14.04
N LYS A 87 13.62 -1.53 -14.06
CA LYS A 87 14.21 -0.82 -15.20
C LYS A 87 14.08 -1.62 -16.50
N LEU A 88 14.32 -2.95 -16.46
CA LEU A 88 14.14 -3.83 -17.62
C LEU A 88 12.66 -3.94 -18.02
N ALA A 89 11.74 -3.86 -17.07
CA ALA A 89 10.29 -3.85 -17.32
C ALA A 89 9.78 -2.49 -17.87
N GLY A 90 10.62 -1.46 -17.91
CA GLY A 90 10.26 -0.13 -18.40
C GLY A 90 9.60 0.78 -17.36
N GLU A 91 9.67 0.42 -16.08
CA GLU A 91 9.13 1.25 -14.99
C GLU A 91 9.99 2.51 -14.80
N ALA A 92 9.36 3.67 -14.96
CA ALA A 92 10.04 4.96 -14.89
C ALA A 92 10.07 5.56 -13.47
N ASN A 93 9.06 5.25 -12.65
CA ASN A 93 8.88 5.82 -11.31
C ASN A 93 8.68 4.71 -10.28
N LEU A 94 9.62 4.57 -9.38
CA LEU A 94 9.63 3.55 -8.35
C LEU A 94 9.97 4.15 -6.99
N LEU A 95 9.28 3.70 -5.94
CA LEU A 95 9.65 3.89 -4.55
C LEU A 95 9.93 2.53 -3.92
N THR A 96 11.10 2.35 -3.32
CA THR A 96 11.38 1.19 -2.49
C THR A 96 11.37 1.58 -1.02
N VAL A 97 10.74 0.74 -0.19
CA VAL A 97 10.55 0.98 1.24
C VAL A 97 11.12 -0.18 2.05
N LYS A 98 12.00 0.12 3.01
CA LYS A 98 12.43 -0.85 4.03
C LYS A 98 11.40 -0.89 5.15
N GLY A 99 10.24 -1.47 4.86
CA GLY A 99 9.15 -1.63 5.81
C GLY A 99 9.37 -2.78 6.81
N LEU A 100 8.40 -3.00 7.67
CA LEU A 100 8.35 -4.19 8.52
C LEU A 100 8.10 -5.41 7.63
N GLU A 101 8.94 -6.43 7.80
CA GLU A 101 8.85 -7.70 7.06
C GLU A 101 8.77 -7.56 5.52
N GLY A 102 9.24 -6.44 5.00
CA GLY A 102 9.21 -6.14 3.56
C GLY A 102 7.89 -5.54 3.08
N GLY A 103 7.05 -5.06 3.97
CA GLY A 103 5.88 -4.26 3.63
C GLY A 103 6.25 -2.87 3.09
N THR A 104 5.26 -2.16 2.61
CA THR A 104 5.41 -0.78 2.09
C THR A 104 5.09 0.30 3.12
N ASP A 105 4.67 -0.09 4.31
CA ASP A 105 4.40 0.83 5.40
C ASP A 105 5.68 1.49 5.92
N LEU A 106 5.64 2.79 6.04
CA LEU A 106 6.70 3.59 6.63
C LEU A 106 6.63 3.47 8.16
N PRO A 107 7.67 2.92 8.83
CA PRO A 107 7.66 2.75 10.28
C PRO A 107 7.55 4.09 11.02
N ILE A 108 6.84 4.11 12.15
CA ILE A 108 6.67 5.32 12.99
C ILE A 108 7.61 5.35 14.20
N GLY A 109 8.11 4.17 14.62
CA GLY A 109 9.00 4.06 15.79
C GLY A 109 10.48 4.33 15.47
N ARG A 110 10.86 4.45 14.20
CA ARG A 110 12.25 4.59 13.72
C ARG A 110 12.33 5.35 12.39
N ALA A 111 13.55 5.66 11.99
CA ALA A 111 13.80 6.22 10.65
C ALA A 111 13.33 5.27 9.54
N CYS A 112 12.67 5.82 8.53
CA CYS A 112 12.21 5.12 7.34
C CYS A 112 13.29 5.20 6.27
N ILE A 113 13.81 4.07 5.84
CA ILE A 113 14.79 3.97 4.76
C ILE A 113 14.02 3.70 3.47
N THR A 114 14.05 4.67 2.55
CA THR A 114 13.39 4.56 1.25
C THR A 114 14.35 4.96 0.15
N ALA A 115 14.03 4.61 -1.08
CA ALA A 115 14.68 5.18 -2.25
C ALA A 115 13.65 5.45 -3.35
N ARG A 116 13.69 6.65 -3.90
CA ARG A 116 12.95 7.01 -5.10
C ARG A 116 13.83 6.78 -6.31
N VAL A 117 13.31 6.07 -7.29
CA VAL A 117 13.99 5.86 -8.56
C VAL A 117 13.18 6.52 -9.66
N GLN A 118 13.76 7.49 -10.34
CA GLN A 118 13.14 8.17 -11.48
C GLN A 118 14.07 8.08 -12.69
N ASN A 119 13.53 7.56 -13.79
CA ASN A 119 14.27 7.40 -15.05
C ASN A 119 15.63 6.69 -14.85
N GLY A 120 15.69 5.71 -13.95
CA GLY A 120 16.87 4.91 -13.65
C GLY A 120 17.88 5.58 -12.71
N VAL A 121 17.58 6.77 -12.16
CA VAL A 121 18.40 7.44 -11.13
C VAL A 121 17.78 7.21 -9.77
N ALA A 122 18.53 6.57 -8.86
CA ALA A 122 18.09 6.30 -7.50
C ALA A 122 18.54 7.42 -6.54
N GLU A 123 17.58 7.93 -5.77
CA GLU A 123 17.81 8.88 -4.68
C GLU A 123 17.40 8.24 -3.37
N ARG A 124 18.32 8.17 -2.41
CA ARG A 124 18.05 7.67 -1.07
C ARG A 124 17.34 8.74 -0.24
N LEU A 125 16.16 8.39 0.28
CA LEU A 125 15.41 9.24 1.20
C LEU A 125 15.37 8.58 2.58
N ILE A 126 15.75 9.32 3.60
CA ILE A 126 15.64 8.89 5.00
C ILE A 126 14.67 9.83 5.68
N LEU A 127 13.51 9.30 6.05
CA LEU A 127 12.44 10.08 6.66
C LEU A 127 12.38 9.79 8.16
N HIS A 128 12.30 10.82 8.97
CA HIS A 128 12.25 10.69 10.43
C HIS A 128 10.89 11.14 10.96
N PRO A 129 10.03 10.22 11.44
CA PRO A 129 8.72 10.60 12.00
C PRO A 129 8.81 11.63 13.14
N ARG A 130 9.93 11.60 13.90
CA ARG A 130 10.18 12.57 15.00
C ARG A 130 10.26 14.01 14.53
N ASP A 131 10.82 14.25 13.36
CA ASP A 131 11.01 15.59 12.82
C ASP A 131 9.68 16.24 12.41
N HIS A 132 8.63 15.42 12.35
CA HIS A 132 7.27 15.81 11.94
C HIS A 132 6.21 15.54 13.02
N GLY A 133 6.61 15.28 14.26
CA GLY A 133 5.67 15.03 15.36
C GLY A 133 4.86 13.71 15.24
N CYS A 134 5.23 12.83 14.32
CA CYS A 134 4.51 11.57 14.05
C CYS A 134 5.12 10.34 14.73
N HIS A 135 6.19 10.52 15.55
CA HIS A 135 6.83 9.40 16.22
C HIS A 135 5.92 8.79 17.30
N ALA A 136 5.71 7.49 17.20
CA ALA A 136 4.99 6.70 18.19
C ALA A 136 5.58 5.28 18.26
N SER A 137 5.15 4.48 19.23
CA SER A 137 5.45 3.06 19.25
C SER A 137 4.63 2.34 18.17
N ASP A 138 5.22 1.33 17.55
CA ASP A 138 4.48 0.43 16.68
C ASP A 138 3.41 -0.30 17.50
N VAL A 139 2.24 -0.50 16.90
CA VAL A 139 1.14 -1.24 17.51
C VAL A 139 1.36 -2.72 17.26
N GLU A 140 1.40 -3.51 18.34
CA GLU A 140 1.59 -4.94 18.23
C GLU A 140 0.37 -5.61 17.58
N TRP A 141 0.62 -6.55 16.70
CA TRP A 141 -0.42 -7.39 16.13
C TRP A 141 -0.96 -8.36 17.20
N SER A 142 -2.27 -8.45 17.30
CA SER A 142 -2.95 -9.45 18.14
C SER A 142 -3.78 -10.43 17.29
N ASP A 143 -4.83 -9.94 16.66
CA ASP A 143 -5.74 -10.69 15.80
C ASP A 143 -6.44 -9.77 14.79
N GLU A 144 -7.10 -10.38 13.80
CA GLU A 144 -7.77 -9.62 12.73
C GLU A 144 -8.91 -8.74 13.24
N ALA A 145 -9.68 -9.18 14.22
CA ALA A 145 -10.84 -8.43 14.71
C ALA A 145 -10.38 -7.16 15.44
N THR A 146 -9.37 -7.30 16.29
CA THR A 146 -8.74 -6.16 16.98
C THR A 146 -8.16 -5.19 15.98
N TRP A 147 -7.39 -5.68 15.00
CA TRP A 147 -6.84 -4.83 13.96
C TRP A 147 -7.93 -4.11 13.16
N GLY A 148 -9.00 -4.80 12.78
CA GLY A 148 -10.13 -4.21 12.05
C GLY A 148 -10.81 -3.08 12.82
N SER A 149 -11.02 -3.27 14.14
CA SER A 149 -11.55 -2.23 15.02
C SER A 149 -10.62 -1.02 15.08
N GLN A 150 -9.33 -1.24 15.31
CA GLN A 150 -8.31 -0.18 15.35
C GLN A 150 -8.19 0.57 14.02
N ALA A 151 -8.30 -0.14 12.89
CA ALA A 151 -8.26 0.49 11.56
C ALA A 151 -9.49 1.39 11.34
N LEU A 152 -10.69 0.94 11.74
CA LEU A 152 -11.90 1.77 11.67
C LEU A 152 -11.83 2.98 12.60
N GLU A 153 -11.29 2.80 13.81
CA GLU A 153 -11.04 3.92 14.72
C GLU A 153 -10.08 4.95 14.10
N ALA A 154 -8.99 4.50 13.45
CA ALA A 154 -8.04 5.38 12.79
C ALA A 154 -8.67 6.14 11.61
N LEU A 155 -9.49 5.48 10.79
CA LEU A 155 -10.25 6.14 9.72
C LEU A 155 -11.29 7.14 10.26
N ASN A 156 -11.70 6.99 11.50
CA ASN A 156 -12.59 7.92 12.23
C ASN A 156 -11.80 8.89 13.13
N ASN A 157 -10.57 9.19 12.78
CA ASN A 157 -9.66 10.11 13.46
C ASN A 157 -9.40 9.77 14.94
N GLY A 158 -9.26 8.47 15.26
CA GLY A 158 -9.01 7.99 16.62
C GLY A 158 -8.18 6.72 16.69
N GLY A 159 -8.01 6.19 17.90
CA GLY A 159 -7.39 4.89 18.13
C GLY A 159 -5.86 4.82 17.94
N PRO A 160 -5.29 3.65 18.23
CA PRO A 160 -3.83 3.48 18.31
C PRO A 160 -3.13 3.52 16.95
N LEU A 161 -3.82 3.23 15.84
CA LEU A 161 -3.24 3.25 14.48
C LEU A 161 -3.27 4.64 13.84
N LEU A 162 -3.88 5.65 14.47
CA LEU A 162 -4.04 6.99 13.88
C LEU A 162 -2.69 7.63 13.51
N ALA A 163 -1.70 7.55 14.40
CA ALA A 163 -0.37 8.14 14.14
C ALA A 163 0.31 7.49 12.93
N ALA A 164 0.21 6.17 12.78
CA ALA A 164 0.75 5.44 11.63
C ALA A 164 0.00 5.80 10.35
N LEU A 165 -1.32 5.92 10.40
CA LEU A 165 -2.14 6.29 9.26
C LEU A 165 -1.81 7.71 8.77
N ARG A 166 -1.74 8.69 9.67
CA ARG A 166 -1.36 10.08 9.34
C ARG A 166 0.02 10.16 8.72
N TRP A 167 1.00 9.51 9.34
CA TRP A 167 2.38 9.48 8.86
C TRP A 167 2.48 8.89 7.46
N ASN A 168 1.93 7.70 7.25
CA ASN A 168 1.98 7.02 5.96
C ASN A 168 1.21 7.79 4.89
N SER A 169 -0.01 8.21 5.17
CA SER A 169 -0.84 8.97 4.21
C SER A 169 -0.16 10.28 3.83
N GLY A 170 0.35 11.04 4.80
CA GLY A 170 1.05 12.29 4.55
C GLY A 170 2.32 12.11 3.71
N ALA A 171 3.12 11.09 4.03
CA ALA A 171 4.33 10.79 3.26
C ALA A 171 4.00 10.37 1.82
N TYR A 172 2.99 9.53 1.61
CA TYR A 172 2.58 9.12 0.26
C TYR A 172 1.94 10.25 -0.53
N LEU A 173 1.19 11.17 0.07
CA LEU A 173 0.72 12.38 -0.59
C LEU A 173 1.89 13.23 -1.13
N TRP A 174 2.94 13.41 -0.34
CA TRP A 174 4.13 14.10 -0.78
C TRP A 174 4.91 13.32 -1.85
N LEU A 175 5.17 12.04 -1.64
CA LEU A 175 5.94 11.19 -2.56
C LEU A 175 5.28 11.04 -3.94
N THR A 176 3.96 11.14 -3.99
CA THR A 176 3.18 11.13 -5.26
C THR A 176 2.97 12.51 -5.86
N GLY A 177 3.50 13.56 -5.24
CA GLY A 177 3.39 14.94 -5.74
C GLY A 177 2.02 15.59 -5.48
N GLN A 178 1.21 15.01 -4.60
CA GLN A 178 -0.09 15.59 -4.20
C GLN A 178 0.07 16.69 -3.14
N SER A 179 1.24 16.84 -2.55
CA SER A 179 1.64 17.95 -1.69
C SER A 179 3.07 18.37 -2.01
N ASN A 180 3.42 19.64 -1.73
CA ASN A 180 4.73 20.21 -2.06
C ASN A 180 5.82 19.82 -1.03
N SER A 181 5.41 19.41 0.16
CA SER A 181 6.32 18.97 1.22
C SER A 181 5.69 17.86 2.06
N LEU A 182 6.55 17.13 2.79
CA LEU A 182 6.10 16.10 3.73
C LEU A 182 5.21 16.69 4.84
N ALA A 183 5.53 17.88 5.34
CA ALA A 183 4.73 18.56 6.36
C ALA A 183 3.32 18.89 5.82
N GLU A 184 3.22 19.48 4.63
CA GLU A 184 1.94 19.75 3.97
C GLU A 184 1.15 18.46 3.71
N GLY A 185 1.83 17.37 3.33
CA GLY A 185 1.20 16.06 3.16
C GLY A 185 0.58 15.53 4.45
N ILE A 186 1.27 15.68 5.58
CA ILE A 186 0.78 15.28 6.90
C ILE A 186 -0.44 16.13 7.31
N GLU A 187 -0.36 17.45 7.17
CA GLU A 187 -1.47 18.37 7.46
C GLU A 187 -2.71 18.02 6.62
N ARG A 188 -2.51 17.71 5.33
CA ARG A 188 -3.60 17.28 4.45
C ARG A 188 -4.19 15.94 4.86
N ALA A 189 -3.36 14.97 5.27
CA ALA A 189 -3.84 13.68 5.77
C ALA A 189 -4.67 13.86 7.05
N GLU A 190 -4.25 14.75 7.95
CA GLU A 190 -4.99 15.12 9.15
C GLU A 190 -6.37 15.68 8.81
N SER A 191 -6.44 16.69 7.93
CA SER A 191 -7.70 17.29 7.50
C SER A 191 -8.67 16.26 6.92
N VAL A 192 -8.20 15.37 6.03
CA VAL A 192 -9.02 14.30 5.43
C VAL A 192 -9.59 13.35 6.48
N LEU A 193 -8.82 13.05 7.53
CA LEU A 193 -9.28 12.19 8.63
C LEU A 193 -10.26 12.92 9.55
N GLU A 194 -10.00 14.18 9.89
CA GLU A 194 -10.87 15.03 10.71
C GLU A 194 -12.23 15.27 10.06
N ASP A 195 -12.24 15.49 8.75
CA ASP A 195 -13.46 15.70 7.96
C ASP A 195 -14.22 14.38 7.67
N GLY A 196 -13.66 13.24 8.04
CA GLY A 196 -14.26 11.91 7.84
C GLY A 196 -14.29 11.45 6.38
N GLU A 197 -13.55 12.10 5.49
CA GLU A 197 -13.54 11.79 4.06
C GLU A 197 -13.00 10.38 3.79
N ALA A 198 -11.97 9.95 4.50
CA ALA A 198 -11.39 8.62 4.34
C ALA A 198 -12.40 7.51 4.70
N LEU A 199 -13.12 7.65 5.81
CA LEU A 199 -14.18 6.73 6.22
C LEU A 199 -15.35 6.76 5.23
N ASN A 200 -15.69 7.92 4.70
CA ASN A 200 -16.74 8.05 3.68
C ASN A 200 -16.38 7.28 2.39
N VAL A 201 -15.14 7.34 1.94
CA VAL A 201 -14.66 6.54 0.78
C VAL A 201 -14.81 5.04 1.05
N LEU A 202 -14.43 4.55 2.22
CA LEU A 202 -14.63 3.15 2.60
C LEU A 202 -16.12 2.76 2.54
N ASN A 203 -17.01 3.61 3.05
CA ASN A 203 -18.44 3.36 3.04
C ASN A 203 -19.05 3.42 1.61
N GLN A 204 -18.49 4.24 0.72
CA GLN A 204 -18.86 4.24 -0.70
C GLN A 204 -18.45 2.96 -1.40
N LEU A 205 -17.22 2.48 -1.15
CA LEU A 205 -16.72 1.21 -1.67
C LEU A 205 -17.55 0.01 -1.19
N ARG A 206 -17.94 -0.02 0.09
CA ARG A 206 -18.83 -1.06 0.64
C ARG A 206 -20.18 -1.07 -0.09
N ARG A 207 -20.81 0.09 -0.27
CA ARG A 207 -22.09 0.20 -0.99
C ARG A 207 -21.94 -0.25 -2.44
N TRP A 208 -20.96 0.27 -3.14
CA TRP A 208 -20.66 -0.13 -4.53
C TRP A 208 -20.46 -1.65 -4.64
N ARG A 209 -19.70 -2.25 -3.74
CA ARG A 209 -19.44 -3.70 -3.77
C ARG A 209 -20.71 -4.51 -3.52
N ASN A 210 -21.57 -4.07 -2.63
CA ASN A 210 -22.84 -4.77 -2.32
C ASN A 210 -23.80 -4.76 -3.53
N ASP A 211 -23.80 -3.69 -4.32
CA ASP A 211 -24.64 -3.59 -5.53
C ASP A 211 -24.26 -4.64 -6.60
N PHE A 212 -23.01 -5.10 -6.64
CA PHE A 212 -22.58 -6.20 -7.51
C PHE A 212 -23.03 -7.58 -7.01
N SER A 213 -23.29 -7.73 -5.74
CA SER A 213 -23.76 -9.00 -5.16
C SER A 213 -25.24 -9.27 -5.45
N ILE A 214 -25.96 -8.26 -5.93
CA ILE A 214 -27.41 -8.32 -6.22
C ILE A 214 -27.67 -8.53 -7.73
N ARG A 215 -26.65 -8.36 -8.58
CA ARG A 215 -26.71 -8.59 -10.04
C ARG A 215 -26.19 -9.98 -10.39
#